data_66949e208763e0272ed421677d545e8c
#
_entry.id   66949e208763e0272ed421677d545e8c
#
_cell.length_a   1.000
_cell.length_b   1.000
_cell.length_c   1.000
_cell.angle_alpha   90.00
_cell.angle_beta   90.00
_cell.angle_gamma   90.00
#
_symmetry.space_group_name_H-M   'P 1'
#
loop_
_entity.id
_entity.type
_entity.pdbx_description
1 polymer ?
#
loop_
_entity_poly.entity_id
_entity_poly.type
_entity_poly.pdbx_seq_one_letter_code
_entity_poly.pdbx_strand_id
1 'polypeptide(L)'
;NLEVQRIQRGIPNKECIADTLELIGLSNAGKKRVANFSLGMKQRLALGVALLGEPEFLILDEPVNGLDPTGIIELRELLKKLVKEREVTILISSHILSELHQLATCYGFLHKGELLKQISTEELNEECKRHICLRTDNIQKTTLLLEQKGNINNYSVYPDNSIRIYECLDNVRMISKLLSSNGVIIDEISVQGENLETYFENLIGGRKNV
;
A
#
# COMPACT_ATOMS: atom_id res chain seq x y z
N ASN A 1 -2.66 31.62 12.45
CA ASN A 1 -2.49 30.25 12.96
C ASN A 1 -1.02 29.82 12.92
N LEU A 2 -0.35 29.78 11.76
CA LEU A 2 1.05 29.38 11.66
C LEU A 2 1.98 30.29 12.49
N GLU A 3 1.78 31.60 12.47
CA GLU A 3 2.57 32.54 13.28
C GLU A 3 2.47 32.26 14.79
N VAL A 4 1.27 31.95 15.28
CA VAL A 4 1.08 31.58 16.69
C VAL A 4 1.84 30.31 17.03
N GLN A 5 1.74 29.30 16.17
CA GLN A 5 2.47 28.03 16.35
C GLN A 5 3.99 28.20 16.27
N ARG A 6 4.45 29.03 15.35
CA ARG A 6 5.87 29.40 15.24
C ARG A 6 6.41 29.99 16.54
N ILE A 7 5.68 30.98 17.09
CA ILE A 7 6.07 31.64 18.36
C ILE A 7 6.02 30.63 19.52
N GLN A 8 4.95 29.83 19.64
CA GLN A 8 4.80 28.84 20.70
C GLN A 8 5.91 27.77 20.68
N ARG A 9 6.40 27.41 19.50
CA ARG A 9 7.51 26.44 19.33
C ARG A 9 8.89 27.07 19.40
N GLY A 10 8.99 28.40 19.58
CA GLY A 10 10.26 29.12 19.66
C GLY A 10 11.07 29.12 18.34
N ILE A 11 10.39 28.96 17.20
CA ILE A 11 11.05 28.97 15.88
C ILE A 11 11.39 30.42 15.51
N PRO A 12 12.67 30.79 15.41
CA PRO A 12 13.08 32.19 15.22
C PRO A 12 12.78 32.71 13.81
N ASN A 13 12.94 31.86 12.78
CA ASN A 13 12.77 32.26 11.39
C ASN A 13 11.29 32.45 11.04
N LYS A 14 10.94 33.69 10.63
CA LYS A 14 9.58 34.02 10.21
C LYS A 14 9.29 33.63 8.74
N GLU A 15 10.32 33.49 7.93
CA GLU A 15 10.20 33.14 6.51
C GLU A 15 9.67 31.72 6.33
N CYS A 16 9.90 30.83 7.31
CA CYS A 16 9.35 29.46 7.30
C CYS A 16 7.83 29.42 7.11
N ILE A 17 7.09 30.50 7.45
CA ILE A 17 5.64 30.56 7.26
C ILE A 17 5.29 30.64 5.77
N ALA A 18 6.00 31.50 5.02
CA ALA A 18 5.77 31.65 3.59
C ALA A 18 6.12 30.33 2.85
N ASP A 19 7.27 29.74 3.19
CA ASP A 19 7.73 28.46 2.63
C ASP A 19 6.73 27.32 2.95
N THR A 20 6.24 27.28 4.19
CA THR A 20 5.23 26.30 4.59
C THR A 20 3.92 26.49 3.82
N LEU A 21 3.43 27.75 3.69
CA LEU A 21 2.21 28.03 2.95
C LEU A 21 2.33 27.69 1.48
N GLU A 22 3.47 27.89 0.88
CA GLU A 22 3.76 27.49 -0.50
C GLU A 22 3.75 25.96 -0.62
N LEU A 23 4.46 25.29 0.26
CA LEU A 23 4.56 23.83 0.28
C LEU A 23 3.20 23.14 0.37
N ILE A 24 2.30 23.65 1.25
CA ILE A 24 0.95 23.08 1.44
C ILE A 24 -0.08 23.64 0.45
N GLY A 25 0.31 24.47 -0.52
CA GLY A 25 -0.57 25.03 -1.54
C GLY A 25 -1.60 26.06 -0.99
N LEU A 26 -1.28 26.77 0.08
CA LEU A 26 -2.16 27.74 0.73
C LEU A 26 -1.65 29.21 0.67
N SER A 27 -0.67 29.52 -0.19
CA SER A 27 -0.10 30.86 -0.34
C SER A 27 -1.17 31.94 -0.59
N ASN A 28 -2.19 31.62 -1.38
CA ASN A 28 -3.29 32.55 -1.72
C ASN A 28 -4.38 32.61 -0.66
N ALA A 29 -4.32 31.82 0.41
CA ALA A 29 -5.37 31.72 1.43
C ALA A 29 -5.15 32.63 2.63
N GLY A 30 -4.05 33.39 2.68
CA GLY A 30 -3.63 34.17 3.86
C GLY A 30 -4.63 35.20 4.38
N LYS A 31 -5.53 35.70 3.54
CA LYS A 31 -6.61 36.65 3.91
C LYS A 31 -7.92 35.98 4.33
N LYS A 32 -8.07 34.67 4.10
CA LYS A 32 -9.31 33.94 4.39
C LYS A 32 -9.28 33.42 5.82
N ARG A 33 -10.38 33.57 6.55
CA ARG A 33 -10.52 33.00 7.91
C ARG A 33 -10.53 31.46 7.82
N VAL A 34 -9.81 30.78 8.71
CA VAL A 34 -9.75 29.30 8.75
C VAL A 34 -11.14 28.66 8.95
N ALA A 35 -12.04 29.34 9.62
CA ALA A 35 -13.43 28.91 9.74
C ALA A 35 -14.12 28.69 8.38
N ASN A 36 -13.70 29.42 7.35
CA ASN A 36 -14.24 29.35 5.99
C ASN A 36 -13.40 28.45 5.06
N PHE A 37 -12.44 27.70 5.59
CA PHE A 37 -11.66 26.73 4.82
C PHE A 37 -12.49 25.49 4.53
N SER A 38 -12.30 24.90 3.33
CA SER A 38 -12.76 23.55 3.06
C SER A 38 -12.05 22.54 3.96
N LEU A 39 -12.56 21.33 4.06
CA LEU A 39 -11.91 20.27 4.85
C LEU A 39 -10.47 20.05 4.38
N GLY A 40 -10.23 19.93 3.07
CA GLY A 40 -8.90 19.79 2.51
C GLY A 40 -7.96 20.95 2.82
N MET A 41 -8.46 22.19 2.79
CA MET A 41 -7.65 23.35 3.22
C MET A 41 -7.30 23.28 4.72
N LYS A 42 -8.22 22.81 5.56
CA LYS A 42 -7.97 22.64 7.01
C LYS A 42 -6.92 21.55 7.25
N GLN A 43 -7.01 20.42 6.56
CA GLN A 43 -6.03 19.34 6.65
C GLN A 43 -4.65 19.77 6.17
N ARG A 44 -4.55 20.47 5.03
CA ARG A 44 -3.28 21.05 4.57
C ARG A 44 -2.71 22.06 5.57
N LEU A 45 -3.55 22.89 6.19
CA LEU A 45 -3.08 23.80 7.23
C LEU A 45 -2.58 23.05 8.47
N ALA A 46 -3.26 21.96 8.89
CA ALA A 46 -2.81 21.10 10.00
C ALA A 46 -1.45 20.45 9.67
N LEU A 47 -1.28 19.95 8.45
CA LEU A 47 0.00 19.44 7.97
C LEU A 47 1.06 20.55 7.97
N GLY A 48 0.72 21.78 7.52
CA GLY A 48 1.62 22.92 7.60
C GLY A 48 2.07 23.25 9.03
N VAL A 49 1.14 23.14 10.00
CA VAL A 49 1.51 23.28 11.44
C VAL A 49 2.49 22.18 11.86
N ALA A 50 2.31 20.95 11.42
CA ALA A 50 3.22 19.85 11.74
C ALA A 50 4.61 20.07 11.12
N LEU A 51 4.64 20.62 9.90
CA LEU A 51 5.88 20.88 9.14
C LEU A 51 6.67 22.10 9.62
N LEU A 52 6.05 22.99 10.43
CA LEU A 52 6.78 24.10 11.02
C LEU A 52 7.95 23.59 11.88
N GLY A 53 9.16 24.04 11.58
CA GLY A 53 10.37 23.59 12.27
C GLY A 53 11.05 22.40 11.63
N GLU A 54 10.65 22.05 10.40
CA GLU A 54 11.34 21.08 9.55
C GLU A 54 11.60 19.73 10.23
N PRO A 55 10.53 19.01 10.64
CA PRO A 55 10.68 17.73 11.33
C PRO A 55 11.27 16.67 10.40
N GLU A 56 12.13 15.82 10.93
CA GLU A 56 12.66 14.64 10.24
C GLU A 56 11.65 13.48 10.23
N PHE A 57 10.66 13.50 11.16
CA PHE A 57 9.66 12.46 11.32
C PHE A 57 8.26 13.03 11.53
N LEU A 58 7.28 12.53 10.78
CA LEU A 58 5.86 12.88 10.87
C LEU A 58 5.01 11.68 11.23
N ILE A 59 4.04 11.87 12.11
CA ILE A 59 2.97 10.90 12.38
C ILE A 59 1.66 11.53 11.91
N LEU A 60 0.99 10.86 10.98
CA LEU A 60 -0.28 11.31 10.40
C LEU A 60 -1.35 10.25 10.65
N ASP A 61 -2.36 10.63 11.42
CA ASP A 61 -3.49 9.76 11.74
C ASP A 61 -4.66 10.09 10.82
N GLU A 62 -5.07 9.11 9.97
CA GLU A 62 -6.17 9.20 9.01
C GLU A 62 -6.18 10.49 8.15
N PRO A 63 -5.06 10.93 7.55
CA PRO A 63 -4.96 12.25 6.93
C PRO A 63 -5.80 12.41 5.66
N VAL A 64 -6.25 11.32 5.04
CA VAL A 64 -7.11 11.32 3.84
C VAL A 64 -8.60 11.30 4.18
N ASN A 65 -8.96 11.09 5.46
CA ASN A 65 -10.35 10.90 5.85
C ASN A 65 -11.20 12.14 5.59
N GLY A 66 -12.32 11.93 4.87
CA GLY A 66 -13.27 12.99 4.53
C GLY A 66 -12.81 13.95 3.41
N LEU A 67 -11.69 13.69 2.75
CA LEU A 67 -11.32 14.40 1.53
C LEU A 67 -12.11 13.87 0.33
N ASP A 68 -12.34 14.76 -0.62
CA ASP A 68 -12.79 14.39 -1.95
C ASP A 68 -11.63 13.73 -2.76
N PRO A 69 -11.91 13.02 -3.86
CA PRO A 69 -10.88 12.33 -4.64
C PRO A 69 -9.73 13.25 -5.08
N THR A 70 -10.03 14.50 -5.43
CA THR A 70 -9.00 15.48 -5.81
C THR A 70 -8.11 15.84 -4.64
N GLY A 71 -8.70 16.08 -3.46
CA GLY A 71 -7.95 16.36 -2.23
C GLY A 71 -7.05 15.22 -1.79
N ILE A 72 -7.47 13.96 -1.99
CA ILE A 72 -6.65 12.77 -1.72
C ILE A 72 -5.41 12.76 -2.63
N ILE A 73 -5.60 12.98 -3.94
CA ILE A 73 -4.50 13.03 -4.90
C ILE A 73 -3.51 14.14 -4.54
N GLU A 74 -3.99 15.33 -4.25
CA GLU A 74 -3.15 16.48 -3.90
C GLU A 74 -2.37 16.25 -2.60
N LEU A 75 -3.00 15.65 -1.59
CA LEU A 75 -2.32 15.29 -0.34
C LEU A 75 -1.25 14.22 -0.58
N ARG A 76 -1.55 13.21 -1.39
CA ARG A 76 -0.60 12.15 -1.74
C ARG A 76 0.65 12.71 -2.42
N GLU A 77 0.48 13.58 -3.41
CA GLU A 77 1.61 14.19 -4.09
C GLU A 77 2.44 15.08 -3.15
N LEU A 78 1.78 15.77 -2.22
CA LEU A 78 2.47 16.53 -1.18
C LEU A 78 3.32 15.62 -0.27
N LEU A 79 2.75 14.49 0.20
CA LEU A 79 3.49 13.55 1.06
C LEU A 79 4.69 12.93 0.32
N LYS A 80 4.52 12.53 -0.95
CA LYS A 80 5.62 12.04 -1.79
C LYS A 80 6.73 13.09 -1.95
N LYS A 81 6.35 14.35 -2.16
CA LYS A 81 7.29 15.46 -2.26
C LYS A 81 8.08 15.65 -0.97
N LEU A 82 7.44 15.59 0.19
CA LEU A 82 8.09 15.68 1.50
C LEU A 82 9.14 14.58 1.69
N VAL A 83 8.80 13.34 1.38
CA VAL A 83 9.74 12.21 1.48
C VAL A 83 10.91 12.39 0.52
N LYS A 84 10.64 12.75 -0.74
CA LYS A 84 11.66 12.81 -1.80
C LYS A 84 12.59 14.02 -1.68
N GLU A 85 12.04 15.21 -1.36
CA GLU A 85 12.77 16.49 -1.43
C GLU A 85 13.25 16.96 -0.05
N ARG A 86 12.60 16.52 1.02
CA ARG A 86 12.91 16.93 2.41
C ARG A 86 13.38 15.78 3.28
N GLU A 87 13.47 14.57 2.72
CA GLU A 87 13.93 13.36 3.44
C GLU A 87 13.13 13.07 4.73
N VAL A 88 11.86 13.50 4.78
CA VAL A 88 10.99 13.30 5.94
C VAL A 88 10.53 11.85 5.99
N THR A 89 10.73 11.19 7.12
CA THR A 89 10.13 9.89 7.37
C THR A 89 8.68 10.07 7.82
N ILE A 90 7.73 9.37 7.20
CA ILE A 90 6.30 9.52 7.50
C ILE A 90 5.72 8.19 7.99
N LEU A 91 5.16 8.20 9.19
CA LEU A 91 4.26 7.15 9.68
C LEU A 91 2.82 7.59 9.46
N ILE A 92 2.07 6.82 8.68
CA ILE A 92 0.69 7.14 8.32
C ILE A 92 -0.25 6.01 8.73
N SER A 93 -1.37 6.33 9.38
CA SER A 93 -2.48 5.40 9.57
C SER A 93 -3.57 5.65 8.55
N SER A 94 -4.22 4.60 8.08
CA SER A 94 -5.46 4.68 7.31
C SER A 94 -6.22 3.36 7.37
N HIS A 95 -7.55 3.43 7.25
CA HIS A 95 -8.41 2.28 7.02
C HIS A 95 -8.70 2.07 5.52
N ILE A 96 -8.21 2.96 4.64
CA ILE A 96 -8.37 2.87 3.18
C ILE A 96 -7.07 2.30 2.61
N LEU A 97 -6.99 0.97 2.52
CA LEU A 97 -5.78 0.25 2.14
C LEU A 97 -5.30 0.59 0.72
N SER A 98 -6.23 0.83 -0.21
CA SER A 98 -5.90 1.23 -1.59
C SER A 98 -5.16 2.56 -1.69
N GLU A 99 -5.42 3.50 -0.77
CA GLU A 99 -4.70 4.77 -0.70
C GLU A 99 -3.30 4.59 -0.09
N LEU A 100 -3.19 3.78 0.96
CA LEU A 100 -1.88 3.44 1.53
C LEU A 100 -0.97 2.78 0.52
N HIS A 101 -1.52 1.90 -0.33
CA HIS A 101 -0.75 1.17 -1.34
C HIS A 101 -0.04 2.08 -2.36
N GLN A 102 -0.55 3.28 -2.55
CA GLN A 102 0.05 4.27 -3.46
C GLN A 102 1.13 5.15 -2.79
N LEU A 103 1.29 5.03 -1.47
CA LEU A 103 2.20 5.86 -0.66
C LEU A 103 3.25 5.06 0.09
N ALA A 104 2.84 3.97 0.71
CA ALA A 104 3.66 3.24 1.67
C ALA A 104 4.77 2.43 0.98
N THR A 105 5.93 2.41 1.60
CA THR A 105 7.05 1.53 1.26
C THR A 105 7.13 0.33 2.20
N CYS A 106 6.49 0.43 3.37
CA CYS A 106 6.42 -0.62 4.37
C CYS A 106 5.08 -0.55 5.11
N TYR A 107 4.52 -1.70 5.45
CA TYR A 107 3.25 -1.83 6.18
C TYR A 107 3.46 -2.44 7.55
N GLY A 108 2.72 -1.94 8.53
CA GLY A 108 2.53 -2.56 9.82
C GLY A 108 1.04 -2.85 10.03
N PHE A 109 0.67 -4.13 10.14
CA PHE A 109 -0.72 -4.54 10.40
C PHE A 109 -0.94 -4.64 11.90
N LEU A 110 -1.79 -3.76 12.43
CA LEU A 110 -2.13 -3.67 13.85
C LEU A 110 -3.53 -4.21 14.12
N HIS A 111 -3.67 -5.06 15.11
CA HIS A 111 -4.97 -5.55 15.59
C HIS A 111 -4.97 -5.70 17.10
N LYS A 112 -5.97 -5.14 17.79
CA LYS A 112 -6.13 -5.18 19.25
C LYS A 112 -4.86 -4.80 20.05
N GLY A 113 -4.10 -3.81 19.54
CA GLY A 113 -2.88 -3.33 20.18
C GLY A 113 -1.63 -4.16 19.89
N GLU A 114 -1.73 -5.21 19.09
CA GLU A 114 -0.59 -6.04 18.67
C GLU A 114 -0.21 -5.78 17.22
N LEU A 115 1.10 -5.71 16.95
CA LEU A 115 1.63 -5.70 15.59
C LEU A 115 1.61 -7.15 15.06
N LEU A 116 0.68 -7.44 14.14
CA LEU A 116 0.52 -8.78 13.58
C LEU A 116 1.63 -9.14 12.59
N LYS A 117 1.99 -8.19 11.74
CA LYS A 117 2.99 -8.34 10.68
C LYS A 117 3.55 -6.98 10.29
N GLN A 118 4.84 -6.98 9.95
CA GLN A 118 5.50 -5.90 9.23
C GLN A 118 6.03 -6.47 7.92
N ILE A 119 5.83 -5.76 6.80
CA ILE A 119 6.15 -6.25 5.47
C ILE A 119 6.42 -5.07 4.53
N SER A 120 7.36 -5.21 3.61
CA SER A 120 7.59 -4.22 2.55
C SER A 120 6.47 -4.23 1.51
N THR A 121 6.39 -3.17 0.71
CA THR A 121 5.40 -3.10 -0.39
C THR A 121 5.68 -4.16 -1.45
N GLU A 122 6.95 -4.44 -1.73
CA GLU A 122 7.38 -5.45 -2.70
C GLU A 122 6.96 -6.85 -2.25
N GLU A 123 7.25 -7.22 -1.01
CA GLU A 123 6.86 -8.51 -0.43
C GLU A 123 5.33 -8.66 -0.36
N LEU A 124 4.62 -7.60 0.04
CA LEU A 124 3.15 -7.60 0.09
C LEU A 124 2.54 -7.80 -1.29
N ASN A 125 3.09 -7.14 -2.31
CA ASN A 125 2.65 -7.30 -3.70
C ASN A 125 2.84 -8.73 -4.21
N GLU A 126 3.94 -9.39 -3.86
CA GLU A 126 4.17 -10.79 -4.24
C GLU A 126 3.23 -11.74 -3.48
N GLU A 127 2.94 -11.48 -2.20
CA GLU A 127 1.98 -12.29 -1.43
C GLU A 127 0.54 -12.12 -1.94
N CYS A 128 0.15 -10.91 -2.32
CA CYS A 128 -1.19 -10.60 -2.84
C CYS A 128 -1.36 -10.93 -4.32
N LYS A 129 -0.27 -11.18 -5.05
CA LYS A 129 -0.32 -11.42 -6.50
C LYS A 129 -1.16 -12.65 -6.85
N ARG A 130 -2.21 -12.44 -7.60
CA ARG A 130 -3.07 -13.54 -8.04
C ARG A 130 -2.28 -14.53 -8.90
N HIS A 131 -2.38 -15.80 -8.54
CA HIS A 131 -1.73 -16.90 -9.26
C HIS A 131 -2.53 -18.19 -9.11
N ILE A 132 -2.32 -19.12 -10.02
CA ILE A 132 -2.76 -20.50 -9.83
C ILE A 132 -1.65 -21.22 -9.07
N CYS A 133 -1.94 -21.66 -7.84
CA CYS A 133 -1.08 -22.57 -7.10
C CYS A 133 -1.32 -23.99 -7.61
N LEU A 134 -0.27 -24.65 -8.07
CA LEU A 134 -0.28 -25.99 -8.61
C LEU A 134 0.76 -26.86 -7.91
N ARG A 135 0.32 -28.02 -7.40
CA ARG A 135 1.21 -29.08 -6.89
C ARG A 135 0.95 -30.36 -7.66
N THR A 136 2.03 -30.99 -8.08
CA THR A 136 1.96 -32.20 -8.91
C THR A 136 3.05 -33.20 -8.51
N ASP A 137 2.85 -34.45 -8.86
CA ASP A 137 3.80 -35.54 -8.67
C ASP A 137 5.11 -35.35 -9.43
N ASN A 138 5.12 -34.60 -10.53
CA ASN A 138 6.29 -34.42 -11.40
C ASN A 138 6.40 -33.00 -11.95
N ILE A 139 7.18 -32.16 -11.26
CA ILE A 139 7.38 -30.74 -11.62
C ILE A 139 7.98 -30.58 -13.01
N GLN A 140 9.03 -31.36 -13.35
CA GLN A 140 9.72 -31.22 -14.65
C GLN A 140 8.79 -31.55 -15.82
N LYS A 141 7.99 -32.59 -15.70
CA LYS A 141 6.99 -32.94 -16.72
C LYS A 141 5.90 -31.90 -16.82
N THR A 142 5.49 -31.37 -15.68
CA THR A 142 4.46 -30.33 -15.59
C THR A 142 4.90 -29.05 -16.29
N THR A 143 6.10 -28.54 -15.99
CA THR A 143 6.62 -27.30 -16.61
C THR A 143 6.79 -27.46 -18.12
N LEU A 144 7.32 -28.59 -18.60
CA LEU A 144 7.38 -28.88 -20.03
C LEU A 144 6.02 -28.88 -20.71
N LEU A 145 4.99 -29.44 -20.07
CA LEU A 145 3.63 -29.45 -20.63
C LEU A 145 3.00 -28.07 -20.64
N LEU A 146 3.23 -27.27 -19.58
CA LEU A 146 2.77 -25.88 -19.52
C LEU A 146 3.35 -25.07 -20.68
N GLU A 147 4.65 -25.16 -20.92
CA GLU A 147 5.33 -24.43 -21.99
C GLU A 147 4.95 -24.93 -23.38
N GLN A 148 5.11 -26.23 -23.66
CA GLN A 148 5.01 -26.79 -25.01
C GLN A 148 3.57 -26.95 -25.50
N LYS A 149 2.66 -27.33 -24.61
CA LYS A 149 1.26 -27.60 -24.97
C LYS A 149 0.29 -26.56 -24.43
N GLY A 150 0.58 -25.96 -23.29
CA GLY A 150 -0.22 -24.93 -22.67
C GLY A 150 0.07 -23.53 -23.18
N ASN A 151 1.25 -23.31 -23.77
CA ASN A 151 1.78 -21.99 -24.12
C ASN A 151 1.80 -21.04 -22.90
N ILE A 152 2.09 -21.60 -21.72
CA ILE A 152 2.16 -20.92 -20.44
C ILE A 152 3.62 -20.76 -20.06
N ASN A 153 4.11 -19.52 -20.04
CA ASN A 153 5.52 -19.21 -19.81
C ASN A 153 5.74 -18.33 -18.57
N ASN A 154 4.67 -17.69 -18.05
CA ASN A 154 4.74 -16.83 -16.86
C ASN A 154 4.39 -17.63 -15.62
N TYR A 155 5.37 -18.38 -15.11
CA TYR A 155 5.26 -19.14 -13.86
C TYR A 155 6.57 -19.13 -13.07
N SER A 156 6.50 -19.51 -11.80
CA SER A 156 7.67 -19.71 -10.92
C SER A 156 7.54 -21.02 -10.16
N VAL A 157 8.67 -21.74 -9.98
CA VAL A 157 8.74 -22.93 -9.15
C VAL A 157 9.35 -22.56 -7.81
N TYR A 158 8.69 -22.95 -6.71
CA TYR A 158 9.07 -22.62 -5.35
C TYR A 158 9.75 -23.81 -4.64
N PRO A 159 10.52 -23.56 -3.55
CA PRO A 159 11.22 -24.62 -2.80
C PRO A 159 10.29 -25.66 -2.14
N ASP A 160 9.01 -25.32 -1.92
CA ASP A 160 7.98 -26.21 -1.40
C ASP A 160 7.35 -27.11 -2.47
N ASN A 161 7.97 -27.17 -3.64
CA ASN A 161 7.51 -27.90 -4.82
C ASN A 161 6.18 -27.40 -5.42
N SER A 162 5.74 -26.19 -5.06
CA SER A 162 4.61 -25.56 -5.72
C SER A 162 5.04 -24.82 -6.99
N ILE A 163 4.15 -24.81 -7.99
CA ILE A 163 4.27 -24.00 -9.20
C ILE A 163 3.22 -22.90 -9.11
N ARG A 164 3.65 -21.65 -9.18
CA ARG A 164 2.74 -20.50 -9.22
C ARG A 164 2.69 -19.99 -10.65
N ILE A 165 1.48 -20.04 -11.25
CA ILE A 165 1.22 -19.60 -12.63
C ILE A 165 0.51 -18.25 -12.55
N TYR A 166 1.08 -17.22 -13.21
CA TYR A 166 0.62 -15.84 -13.15
C TYR A 166 -0.20 -15.41 -14.39
N GLU A 167 -0.53 -16.35 -15.24
CA GLU A 167 -1.36 -16.16 -16.43
C GLU A 167 -2.45 -17.22 -16.51
N CYS A 168 -3.42 -17.04 -17.41
CA CYS A 168 -4.54 -17.96 -17.59
C CYS A 168 -5.37 -18.22 -16.31
N LEU A 169 -5.46 -17.24 -15.40
CA LEU A 169 -6.06 -17.39 -14.08
C LEU A 169 -7.54 -17.85 -14.12
N ASP A 170 -8.26 -17.51 -15.19
CA ASP A 170 -9.67 -17.89 -15.36
C ASP A 170 -9.82 -19.28 -16.03
N ASN A 171 -8.72 -19.89 -16.46
CA ASN A 171 -8.70 -21.12 -17.24
C ASN A 171 -8.12 -22.34 -16.49
N VAL A 172 -8.31 -22.41 -15.16
CA VAL A 172 -7.85 -23.52 -14.30
C VAL A 172 -8.25 -24.88 -14.86
N ARG A 173 -9.50 -24.99 -15.38
CA ARG A 173 -10.00 -26.25 -15.98
C ARG A 173 -9.19 -26.70 -17.19
N MET A 174 -8.73 -25.78 -18.01
CA MET A 174 -7.89 -26.08 -19.19
C MET A 174 -6.55 -26.64 -18.74
N ILE A 175 -5.92 -26.01 -17.74
CA ILE A 175 -4.64 -26.46 -17.18
C ILE A 175 -4.79 -27.86 -16.54
N SER A 176 -5.83 -28.04 -15.72
CA SER A 176 -6.10 -29.34 -15.10
C SER A 176 -6.29 -30.45 -16.14
N LYS A 177 -7.10 -30.19 -17.19
CA LYS A 177 -7.33 -31.15 -18.28
C LYS A 177 -6.05 -31.43 -19.07
N LEU A 178 -5.23 -30.41 -19.35
CA LEU A 178 -3.96 -30.56 -20.06
C LEU A 178 -3.03 -31.53 -19.29
N LEU A 179 -2.87 -31.30 -18.00
CA LEU A 179 -1.94 -32.09 -17.18
C LEU A 179 -2.46 -33.52 -16.98
N SER A 180 -3.72 -33.69 -16.60
CA SER A 180 -4.33 -35.00 -16.35
C SER A 180 -4.33 -35.88 -17.60
N SER A 181 -4.68 -35.32 -18.78
CA SER A 181 -4.68 -36.06 -20.04
C SER A 181 -3.27 -36.48 -20.53
N ASN A 182 -2.22 -35.91 -19.96
CA ASN A 182 -0.82 -36.29 -20.22
C ASN A 182 -0.20 -37.10 -19.06
N GLY A 183 -1.03 -37.61 -18.14
CA GLY A 183 -0.59 -38.51 -17.07
C GLY A 183 0.21 -37.80 -15.98
N VAL A 184 -0.11 -36.57 -15.64
CA VAL A 184 0.40 -35.87 -14.45
C VAL A 184 -0.69 -35.98 -13.38
N ILE A 185 -0.30 -36.38 -12.18
CA ILE A 185 -1.19 -36.36 -11.01
C ILE A 185 -1.15 -34.97 -10.38
N ILE A 186 -2.33 -34.38 -10.18
CA ILE A 186 -2.46 -33.06 -9.57
C ILE A 186 -2.86 -33.28 -8.12
N ASP A 187 -1.99 -32.89 -7.18
CA ASP A 187 -2.25 -32.94 -5.75
C ASP A 187 -3.07 -31.72 -5.30
N GLU A 188 -2.77 -30.56 -5.88
CA GLU A 188 -3.48 -29.32 -5.61
C GLU A 188 -3.52 -28.44 -6.86
N ILE A 189 -4.67 -27.82 -7.11
CA ILE A 189 -4.81 -26.73 -8.06
C ILE A 189 -5.85 -25.74 -7.54
N SER A 190 -5.40 -24.53 -7.23
CA SER A 190 -6.26 -23.47 -6.66
C SER A 190 -5.83 -22.10 -7.16
N VAL A 191 -6.78 -21.17 -7.31
CA VAL A 191 -6.44 -19.76 -7.54
C VAL A 191 -6.19 -19.12 -6.19
N GLN A 192 -5.00 -18.58 -6.02
CA GLN A 192 -4.56 -17.89 -4.81
C GLN A 192 -4.17 -16.44 -5.14
N GLY A 193 -3.90 -15.67 -4.10
CA GLY A 193 -3.69 -14.24 -4.19
C GLY A 193 -5.00 -13.49 -3.97
N GLU A 194 -4.90 -12.38 -3.31
CA GLU A 194 -6.02 -11.62 -2.81
C GLU A 194 -5.76 -10.12 -2.87
N ASN A 195 -6.80 -9.32 -2.76
CA ASN A 195 -6.62 -7.88 -2.56
C ASN A 195 -6.15 -7.60 -1.12
N LEU A 196 -5.69 -6.38 -0.87
CA LEU A 196 -5.14 -5.97 0.42
C LEU A 196 -6.16 -6.10 1.55
N GLU A 197 -7.44 -5.84 1.27
CA GLU A 197 -8.53 -5.94 2.24
C GLU A 197 -8.71 -7.38 2.70
N THR A 198 -8.80 -8.32 1.76
CA THR A 198 -8.92 -9.77 2.05
C THR A 198 -7.66 -10.29 2.74
N TYR A 199 -6.48 -9.85 2.31
CA TYR A 199 -5.22 -10.19 2.98
C TYR A 199 -5.23 -9.79 4.46
N PHE A 200 -5.68 -8.57 4.76
CA PHE A 200 -5.79 -8.09 6.14
C PHE A 200 -6.83 -8.88 6.95
N GLU A 201 -8.00 -9.17 6.37
CA GLU A 201 -9.04 -9.99 7.00
C GLU A 201 -8.50 -11.38 7.35
N ASN A 202 -7.74 -12.01 6.48
CA ASN A 202 -7.14 -13.32 6.70
C ASN A 202 -6.07 -13.28 7.79
N LEU A 203 -5.26 -12.22 7.88
CA LEU A 203 -4.32 -12.03 8.99
C LEU A 203 -5.03 -11.96 10.35
N ILE A 204 -6.19 -11.32 10.41
CA ILE A 204 -7.01 -11.22 11.62
C ILE A 204 -7.73 -12.54 11.90
N GLY A 205 -8.32 -13.16 10.85
CA GLY A 205 -9.15 -14.36 10.93
C GLY A 205 -8.37 -15.63 11.27
N GLY A 206 -7.13 -15.75 10.80
CA GLY A 206 -6.25 -16.90 11.05
C GLY A 206 -5.87 -17.10 12.52
N ARG A 207 -6.04 -16.09 13.37
CA ARG A 207 -5.83 -16.17 14.82
C ARG A 207 -7.07 -16.60 15.63
N LYS A 208 -8.24 -16.76 14.97
CA LYS A 208 -9.46 -17.20 15.67
C LYS A 208 -9.53 -18.73 15.86
N ASN A 209 -8.59 -19.49 15.32
CA ASN A 209 -8.59 -20.97 15.34
C ASN A 209 -7.39 -21.56 16.12
N VAL A 210 -6.85 -20.84 17.10
CA VAL A 210 -5.86 -21.39 18.06
C VAL A 210 -6.38 -21.22 19.49
#